data_6f7df27c584467b74227e1f4f67a565e
#
_entry.id   6f7df27c584467b74227e1f4f67a565e
#
_cell.length_a   1.000
_cell.length_b   1.000
_cell.length_c   1.000
_cell.angle_alpha   90.00
_cell.angle_beta   90.00
_cell.angle_gamma   90.00
#
_symmetry.space_group_name_H-M   'P 1'
#
loop_
_entity.id
_entity.type
_entity.pdbx_description
1 polymer ?
#
loop_
_entity_poly.entity_id
_entity_poly.type
_entity_poly.pdbx_seq_one_letter_code
_entity_poly.pdbx_strand_id
1 'polypeptide(L)'
;MQKTNENDLNFMSASNSDPAEIRKFTQMAEQWWDPQGVCKPLHAINPLRLSFIKKQSPPSGQKVIDIGCGGGLLTEALAGAQVTGVDKSDVLIELAQKHAKENQLTIEYLASDAESLIKRQSQSFDIVCCMELLEHVPDPSSLIQACSALAKPGAWVFFSSINRNPRAYLLAIIGAEYLLKLLPRGTHDYKKFIRPSELASSARLAGLTLKQLQGIHYNPLTQNYALTEDISVNYLAALQKRS
;
A
#
# COMPACT_ATOMS: atom_id res chain seq x y z
N MET A 1 -25.21 -33.24 -24.80
CA MET A 1 -24.47 -32.12 -25.41
C MET A 1 -24.84 -30.84 -24.70
N GLN A 2 -24.12 -30.49 -23.64
CA GLN A 2 -24.27 -29.23 -22.92
C GLN A 2 -23.45 -28.16 -23.66
N LYS A 3 -24.13 -27.11 -24.12
CA LYS A 3 -23.48 -25.89 -24.66
C LYS A 3 -22.83 -25.18 -23.51
N THR A 4 -21.53 -25.22 -23.42
CA THR A 4 -20.74 -24.31 -22.58
C THR A 4 -20.93 -22.90 -23.09
N ASN A 5 -21.40 -22.02 -22.22
CA ASN A 5 -21.64 -20.60 -22.48
C ASN A 5 -20.29 -19.91 -22.74
N GLU A 6 -20.04 -19.46 -23.95
CA GLU A 6 -18.85 -18.70 -24.36
C GLU A 6 -18.75 -17.31 -23.73
N ASN A 7 -19.71 -16.91 -22.89
CA ASN A 7 -19.73 -15.60 -22.23
C ASN A 7 -18.91 -15.51 -20.94
N ASP A 8 -18.35 -16.61 -20.44
CA ASP A 8 -17.59 -16.62 -19.17
C ASP A 8 -16.07 -16.39 -19.33
N LEU A 9 -15.58 -16.17 -20.56
CA LEU A 9 -14.14 -16.07 -20.84
C LEU A 9 -13.65 -14.64 -21.16
N ASN A 10 -14.48 -13.62 -21.07
CA ASN A 10 -14.10 -12.25 -21.46
C ASN A 10 -13.85 -11.31 -20.28
N PHE A 11 -13.56 -11.80 -19.08
CA PHE A 11 -12.96 -11.03 -18.00
C PHE A 11 -11.43 -11.11 -18.03
N MET A 12 -10.81 -10.83 -19.18
CA MET A 12 -9.46 -10.29 -19.20
C MET A 12 -9.60 -8.81 -18.81
N SER A 13 -9.70 -8.55 -17.51
CA SER A 13 -9.78 -7.20 -16.99
C SER A 13 -8.55 -6.42 -17.44
N ALA A 14 -8.78 -5.25 -18.01
CA ALA A 14 -7.72 -4.28 -18.22
C ALA A 14 -6.91 -4.17 -16.92
N SER A 15 -5.58 -4.14 -17.02
CA SER A 15 -4.70 -4.06 -15.85
C SER A 15 -5.17 -2.93 -14.92
N ASN A 16 -5.41 -3.23 -13.65
CA ASN A 16 -5.79 -2.25 -12.62
C ASN A 16 -4.59 -1.36 -12.25
N SER A 17 -4.04 -0.66 -13.24
CA SER A 17 -2.89 0.22 -13.08
C SER A 17 -2.97 1.39 -14.03
N ASP A 18 -2.51 2.55 -13.56
CA ASP A 18 -2.36 3.77 -14.35
C ASP A 18 -0.88 3.90 -14.78
N PRO A 19 -0.57 3.78 -16.09
CA PRO A 19 0.81 3.92 -16.57
C PRO A 19 1.45 5.28 -16.25
N ALA A 20 0.66 6.33 -16.06
CA ALA A 20 1.17 7.64 -15.69
C ALA A 20 1.62 7.65 -14.23
N GLU A 21 0.87 7.01 -13.32
CA GLU A 21 1.27 6.85 -11.92
C GLU A 21 2.53 5.99 -11.81
N ILE A 22 2.61 4.85 -12.52
CA ILE A 22 3.81 4.01 -12.54
C ILE A 22 5.04 4.81 -12.97
N ARG A 23 4.96 5.57 -14.08
CA ARG A 23 6.08 6.41 -14.55
C ARG A 23 6.49 7.45 -13.51
N LYS A 24 5.54 8.08 -12.83
CA LYS A 24 5.78 9.08 -11.79
C LYS A 24 6.62 8.52 -10.64
N PHE A 25 6.26 7.34 -10.12
CA PHE A 25 7.03 6.68 -9.05
C PHE A 25 8.37 6.15 -9.56
N THR A 26 8.43 5.62 -10.79
CA THR A 26 9.68 5.18 -11.41
C THR A 26 10.72 6.30 -11.51
N GLN A 27 10.30 7.54 -11.76
CA GLN A 27 11.19 8.71 -11.82
C GLN A 27 11.83 9.05 -10.46
N MET A 28 11.29 8.56 -9.36
CA MET A 28 11.86 8.76 -8.02
C MET A 28 12.91 7.68 -7.66
N ALA A 29 13.12 6.67 -8.50
CA ALA A 29 13.93 5.49 -8.19
C ALA A 29 15.35 5.85 -7.72
N GLU A 30 16.04 6.78 -8.38
CA GLU A 30 17.41 7.17 -8.03
C GLU A 30 17.54 7.77 -6.62
N GLN A 31 16.48 8.40 -6.11
CA GLN A 31 16.44 9.04 -4.79
C GLN A 31 15.58 8.27 -3.79
N TRP A 32 15.14 7.06 -4.14
CA TRP A 32 14.19 6.28 -3.30
C TRP A 32 14.73 6.02 -1.90
N TRP A 33 15.99 5.65 -1.81
CA TRP A 33 16.67 5.31 -0.56
C TRP A 33 17.42 6.50 0.07
N ASP A 34 17.37 7.69 -0.54
CA ASP A 34 17.90 8.91 0.09
C ASP A 34 16.89 9.45 1.13
N PRO A 35 17.20 9.39 2.44
CA PRO A 35 16.31 9.87 3.49
C PRO A 35 16.12 11.40 3.49
N GLN A 36 16.90 12.13 2.69
CA GLN A 36 16.75 13.57 2.50
C GLN A 36 16.20 13.93 1.11
N GLY A 37 16.02 12.93 0.24
CA GLY A 37 15.51 13.05 -1.11
C GLY A 37 13.98 13.22 -1.18
N VAL A 38 13.44 13.03 -2.39
CA VAL A 38 11.99 13.18 -2.67
C VAL A 38 11.12 12.19 -1.88
N CYS A 39 11.67 11.06 -1.43
CA CYS A 39 10.98 10.05 -0.64
C CYS A 39 11.13 10.26 0.89
N LYS A 40 11.72 11.38 1.35
CA LYS A 40 11.88 11.71 2.78
C LYS A 40 10.61 11.49 3.60
N PRO A 41 9.39 11.89 3.18
CA PRO A 41 8.17 11.64 3.95
C PRO A 41 7.90 10.15 4.14
N LEU A 42 8.14 9.32 3.12
CA LEU A 42 7.95 7.87 3.20
C LEU A 42 8.91 7.24 4.21
N HIS A 43 10.18 7.67 4.22
CA HIS A 43 11.16 7.26 5.24
C HIS A 43 10.71 7.63 6.65
N ALA A 44 10.21 8.86 6.84
CA ALA A 44 9.79 9.36 8.15
C ALA A 44 8.56 8.63 8.70
N ILE A 45 7.59 8.23 7.85
CA ILE A 45 6.38 7.53 8.28
C ILE A 45 6.54 6.01 8.37
N ASN A 46 7.57 5.44 7.74
CA ASN A 46 7.75 3.98 7.68
C ASN A 46 7.86 3.31 9.06
N PRO A 47 8.59 3.87 10.06
CA PRO A 47 8.61 3.32 11.42
C PRO A 47 7.21 3.29 12.08
N LEU A 48 6.34 4.27 11.76
CA LEU A 48 4.98 4.34 12.29
C LEU A 48 4.08 3.28 11.67
N ARG A 49 4.21 3.06 10.34
CA ARG A 49 3.52 1.96 9.64
C ARG A 49 3.91 0.60 10.23
N LEU A 50 5.21 0.37 10.39
CA LEU A 50 5.72 -0.86 10.99
C LEU A 50 5.22 -1.06 12.42
N SER A 51 5.23 0.00 13.25
CA SER A 51 4.70 -0.04 14.62
C SER A 51 3.20 -0.40 14.64
N PHE A 52 2.41 0.21 13.75
CA PHE A 52 0.99 -0.07 13.61
C PHE A 52 0.73 -1.54 13.23
N ILE A 53 1.48 -2.09 12.27
CA ILE A 53 1.40 -3.50 11.85
C ILE A 53 1.77 -4.41 13.02
N LYS A 54 2.94 -4.19 13.64
CA LYS A 54 3.45 -5.02 14.75
C LYS A 54 2.51 -5.08 15.94
N LYS A 55 1.78 -4.00 16.21
CA LYS A 55 0.79 -3.93 17.30
C LYS A 55 -0.38 -4.88 17.08
N GLN A 56 -0.79 -5.11 15.84
CA GLN A 56 -1.90 -6.01 15.50
C GLN A 56 -1.42 -7.45 15.29
N SER A 57 -0.31 -7.62 14.60
CA SER A 57 0.26 -8.92 14.26
C SER A 57 1.78 -8.80 14.11
N PRO A 58 2.55 -9.34 15.08
CA PRO A 58 4.01 -9.39 14.95
C PRO A 58 4.42 -10.20 13.70
N PRO A 59 5.20 -9.64 12.75
CA PRO A 59 5.49 -10.30 11.47
C PRO A 59 6.43 -11.50 11.56
N SER A 60 7.21 -11.61 12.65
CA SER A 60 8.24 -12.65 12.81
C SER A 60 7.67 -14.06 12.59
N GLY A 61 8.29 -14.83 11.69
CA GLY A 61 7.88 -16.19 11.34
C GLY A 61 6.63 -16.30 10.47
N GLN A 62 5.99 -15.17 10.10
CA GLN A 62 4.80 -15.15 9.26
C GLN A 62 5.15 -14.96 7.78
N LYS A 63 4.26 -15.38 6.88
CA LYS A 63 4.30 -15.03 5.46
C LYS A 63 3.63 -13.68 5.24
N VAL A 64 4.40 -12.72 4.75
CA VAL A 64 3.95 -11.34 4.54
C VAL A 64 4.07 -10.99 3.07
N ILE A 65 3.06 -10.29 2.53
CA ILE A 65 3.15 -9.67 1.21
C ILE A 65 2.92 -8.17 1.33
N ASP A 66 3.75 -7.40 0.61
CA ASP A 66 3.68 -5.94 0.51
C ASP A 66 3.34 -5.56 -0.94
N ILE A 67 2.09 -5.16 -1.16
CA ILE A 67 1.53 -4.82 -2.48
C ILE A 67 1.72 -3.32 -2.74
N GLY A 68 2.36 -2.99 -3.87
CA GLY A 68 2.83 -1.64 -4.17
C GLY A 68 4.05 -1.29 -3.34
N CYS A 69 5.00 -2.22 -3.24
CA CYS A 69 6.16 -2.10 -2.36
C CYS A 69 7.14 -1.00 -2.81
N GLY A 70 7.02 -0.49 -4.05
CA GLY A 70 7.98 0.44 -4.63
C GLY A 70 9.40 -0.09 -4.57
N GLY A 71 10.34 0.74 -4.13
CA GLY A 71 11.74 0.33 -3.89
C GLY A 71 12.00 -0.39 -2.58
N GLY A 72 10.95 -0.87 -1.86
CA GLY A 72 11.10 -1.84 -0.77
C GLY A 72 11.19 -1.27 0.66
N LEU A 73 10.88 0.01 0.90
CA LEU A 73 11.02 0.64 2.22
C LEU A 73 10.29 -0.08 3.36
N LEU A 74 9.02 -0.44 3.15
CA LEU A 74 8.25 -1.19 4.17
C LEU A 74 8.64 -2.66 4.14
N THR A 75 8.82 -3.22 2.95
CA THR A 75 9.18 -4.61 2.73
C THR A 75 10.43 -5.01 3.51
N GLU A 76 11.50 -4.20 3.44
CA GLU A 76 12.74 -4.44 4.19
C GLU A 76 12.57 -4.26 5.72
N ALA A 77 11.74 -3.30 6.13
CA ALA A 77 11.43 -3.11 7.55
C ALA A 77 10.65 -4.29 8.17
N LEU A 78 10.01 -5.11 7.33
CA LEU A 78 9.35 -6.36 7.72
C LEU A 78 10.29 -7.56 7.72
N ALA A 79 11.58 -7.39 7.43
CA ALA A 79 12.59 -8.45 7.49
C ALA A 79 12.59 -9.15 8.88
N GLY A 80 12.69 -10.49 8.86
CA GLY A 80 12.40 -11.35 10.02
C GLY A 80 11.12 -12.16 9.83
N ALA A 81 10.26 -11.77 8.87
CA ALA A 81 9.21 -12.57 8.27
C ALA A 81 9.68 -13.19 6.93
N GLN A 82 8.85 -14.07 6.35
CA GLN A 82 8.98 -14.48 4.95
C GLN A 82 8.27 -13.43 4.09
N VAL A 83 9.02 -12.44 3.59
CA VAL A 83 8.43 -11.27 2.91
C VAL A 83 8.51 -11.41 1.41
N THR A 84 7.40 -11.11 0.73
CA THR A 84 7.31 -10.92 -0.72
C THR A 84 6.89 -9.48 -0.99
N GLY A 85 7.71 -8.70 -1.71
CA GLY A 85 7.38 -7.36 -2.21
C GLY A 85 6.89 -7.43 -3.64
N VAL A 86 5.82 -6.70 -3.97
CA VAL A 86 5.22 -6.70 -5.30
C VAL A 86 4.98 -5.27 -5.77
N ASP A 87 5.47 -4.94 -6.94
CA ASP A 87 5.22 -3.66 -7.62
C ASP A 87 5.12 -3.87 -9.13
N LYS A 88 4.48 -2.95 -9.84
CA LYS A 88 4.37 -3.01 -11.30
C LYS A 88 5.56 -2.38 -12.03
N SER A 89 6.38 -1.62 -11.35
CA SER A 89 7.58 -1.00 -11.91
C SER A 89 8.76 -1.95 -11.84
N ASP A 90 9.19 -2.48 -12.98
CA ASP A 90 10.42 -3.29 -13.06
C ASP A 90 11.61 -2.55 -12.46
N VAL A 91 11.73 -1.23 -12.72
CA VAL A 91 12.82 -0.38 -12.22
C VAL A 91 12.84 -0.31 -10.69
N LEU A 92 11.66 -0.15 -10.05
CA LEU A 92 11.58 -0.13 -8.59
C LEU A 92 11.85 -1.51 -7.98
N ILE A 93 11.42 -2.58 -8.63
CA ILE A 93 11.72 -3.96 -8.21
C ILE A 93 13.22 -4.25 -8.33
N GLU A 94 13.87 -3.88 -9.42
CA GLU A 94 15.33 -4.03 -9.57
C GLU A 94 16.08 -3.25 -8.48
N LEU A 95 15.64 -2.01 -8.20
CA LEU A 95 16.19 -1.20 -7.11
C LEU A 95 16.04 -1.88 -5.75
N ALA A 96 14.82 -2.39 -5.44
CA ALA A 96 14.53 -3.08 -4.19
C ALA A 96 15.37 -4.36 -4.04
N GLN A 97 15.51 -5.17 -5.10
CA GLN A 97 16.35 -6.37 -5.12
C GLN A 97 17.82 -6.03 -4.85
N LYS A 98 18.33 -4.98 -5.51
CA LYS A 98 19.72 -4.52 -5.32
C LYS A 98 19.95 -4.10 -3.87
N HIS A 99 19.08 -3.24 -3.32
CA HIS A 99 19.23 -2.72 -1.96
C HIS A 99 19.11 -3.83 -0.91
N ALA A 100 18.15 -4.75 -1.04
CA ALA A 100 18.03 -5.91 -0.16
C ALA A 100 19.29 -6.79 -0.19
N LYS A 101 19.85 -7.02 -1.38
CA LYS A 101 21.11 -7.80 -1.54
C LYS A 101 22.29 -7.12 -0.85
N GLU A 102 22.44 -5.80 -1.00
CA GLU A 102 23.48 -5.01 -0.35
C GLU A 102 23.37 -5.07 1.19
N ASN A 103 22.13 -5.16 1.71
CA ASN A 103 21.84 -5.29 3.14
C ASN A 103 21.71 -6.75 3.62
N GLN A 104 22.05 -7.74 2.78
CA GLN A 104 22.03 -9.18 3.09
C GLN A 104 20.64 -9.66 3.57
N LEU A 105 19.57 -9.07 3.04
CA LEU A 105 18.20 -9.45 3.35
C LEU A 105 17.72 -10.51 2.36
N THR A 106 16.99 -11.52 2.87
CA THR A 106 16.34 -12.53 2.04
C THR A 106 14.87 -12.14 1.85
N ILE A 107 14.59 -11.47 0.74
CA ILE A 107 13.26 -10.99 0.37
C ILE A 107 13.00 -11.37 -1.09
N GLU A 108 11.78 -11.88 -1.36
CA GLU A 108 11.32 -12.10 -2.72
C GLU A 108 10.70 -10.81 -3.26
N TYR A 109 11.15 -10.34 -4.44
CA TYR A 109 10.57 -9.19 -5.12
C TYR A 109 10.05 -9.60 -6.51
N LEU A 110 8.80 -9.22 -6.82
CA LEU A 110 8.10 -9.60 -8.04
C LEU A 110 7.56 -8.38 -8.78
N ALA A 111 7.93 -8.22 -10.04
CA ALA A 111 7.31 -7.26 -10.94
C ALA A 111 5.94 -7.81 -11.40
N SER A 112 4.88 -7.48 -10.67
CA SER A 112 3.52 -8.02 -10.87
C SER A 112 2.46 -7.12 -10.25
N ASP A 113 1.20 -7.52 -10.36
CA ASP A 113 0.05 -6.96 -9.63
C ASP A 113 -0.60 -8.01 -8.71
N ALA A 114 -1.39 -7.52 -7.76
CA ALA A 114 -2.06 -8.36 -6.78
C ALA A 114 -3.05 -9.33 -7.45
N GLU A 115 -3.77 -8.87 -8.46
CA GLU A 115 -4.78 -9.65 -9.17
C GLU A 115 -4.17 -10.85 -9.90
N SER A 116 -3.00 -10.67 -10.51
CA SER A 116 -2.28 -11.75 -11.20
C SER A 116 -1.76 -12.82 -10.24
N LEU A 117 -1.40 -12.43 -9.01
CA LEU A 117 -0.89 -13.36 -8.00
C LEU A 117 -1.97 -14.29 -7.43
N ILE A 118 -3.24 -13.89 -7.42
CA ILE A 118 -4.34 -14.69 -6.86
C ILE A 118 -4.36 -16.10 -7.46
N LYS A 119 -4.07 -16.24 -8.75
CA LYS A 119 -4.07 -17.54 -9.45
C LYS A 119 -3.05 -18.53 -8.88
N ARG A 120 -1.97 -18.05 -8.28
CA ARG A 120 -0.86 -18.88 -7.78
C ARG A 120 -0.74 -18.88 -6.27
N GLN A 121 -1.18 -17.81 -5.60
CA GLN A 121 -0.91 -17.54 -4.19
C GLN A 121 -2.18 -17.15 -3.41
N SER A 122 -3.37 -17.61 -3.84
CA SER A 122 -4.61 -17.40 -3.09
C SER A 122 -4.48 -17.95 -1.67
N GLN A 123 -4.97 -17.20 -0.68
CA GLN A 123 -4.98 -17.58 0.74
C GLN A 123 -3.61 -18.06 1.28
N SER A 124 -2.54 -17.39 0.87
CA SER A 124 -1.18 -17.82 1.18
C SER A 124 -0.48 -17.00 2.25
N PHE A 125 -0.99 -15.80 2.57
CA PHE A 125 -0.31 -14.84 3.43
C PHE A 125 -1.02 -14.64 4.77
N ASP A 126 -0.23 -14.56 5.83
CA ASP A 126 -0.68 -14.26 7.20
C ASP A 126 -0.88 -12.75 7.40
N ILE A 127 -0.11 -11.94 6.68
CA ILE A 127 -0.20 -10.48 6.64
C ILE A 127 -0.14 -10.01 5.19
N VAL A 128 -1.07 -9.13 4.82
CA VAL A 128 -1.08 -8.41 3.54
C VAL A 128 -0.98 -6.91 3.82
N CYS A 129 0.04 -6.25 3.31
CA CYS A 129 0.20 -4.80 3.34
C CYS A 129 -0.10 -4.21 1.96
N CYS A 130 -0.80 -3.08 1.93
CA CYS A 130 -1.06 -2.29 0.73
C CYS A 130 -1.15 -0.82 1.17
N MET A 131 0.02 -0.17 1.26
CA MET A 131 0.16 1.16 1.84
C MET A 131 0.32 2.22 0.77
N GLU A 132 -0.47 3.32 0.84
CA GLU A 132 -0.42 4.45 -0.10
C GLU A 132 -0.53 4.01 -1.58
N LEU A 133 -1.37 3.02 -1.88
CA LEU A 133 -1.55 2.52 -3.25
C LEU A 133 -2.98 2.71 -3.77
N LEU A 134 -3.97 2.65 -2.88
CA LEU A 134 -5.39 2.65 -3.27
C LEU A 134 -5.78 3.89 -4.08
N GLU A 135 -5.21 5.06 -3.79
CA GLU A 135 -5.42 6.32 -4.50
C GLU A 135 -4.72 6.41 -5.87
N HIS A 136 -3.85 5.45 -6.18
CA HIS A 136 -3.05 5.42 -7.41
C HIS A 136 -3.56 4.42 -8.46
N VAL A 137 -4.58 3.63 -8.11
CA VAL A 137 -5.16 2.64 -9.03
C VAL A 137 -6.51 3.09 -9.58
N PRO A 138 -6.89 2.65 -10.82
CA PRO A 138 -8.20 2.94 -11.40
C PRO A 138 -9.38 2.37 -10.60
N ASP A 139 -9.25 1.16 -10.05
CA ASP A 139 -10.29 0.49 -9.25
C ASP A 139 -9.74 0.03 -7.89
N PRO A 140 -9.84 0.88 -6.85
CA PRO A 140 -9.47 0.50 -5.50
C PRO A 140 -10.23 -0.71 -4.94
N SER A 141 -11.49 -0.91 -5.37
CA SER A 141 -12.31 -2.03 -4.88
C SER A 141 -11.77 -3.37 -5.38
N SER A 142 -11.33 -3.45 -6.64
CA SER A 142 -10.65 -4.62 -7.20
C SER A 142 -9.38 -4.95 -6.43
N LEU A 143 -8.55 -3.94 -6.14
CA LEU A 143 -7.33 -4.12 -5.37
C LEU A 143 -7.59 -4.61 -3.94
N ILE A 144 -8.62 -4.07 -3.25
CA ILE A 144 -9.03 -4.54 -1.93
C ILE A 144 -9.48 -6.01 -1.96
N GLN A 145 -10.23 -6.41 -3.00
CA GLN A 145 -10.65 -7.80 -3.20
C GLN A 145 -9.43 -8.71 -3.44
N ALA A 146 -8.46 -8.27 -4.25
CA ALA A 146 -7.23 -9.00 -4.51
C ALA A 146 -6.41 -9.19 -3.22
N CYS A 147 -6.21 -8.14 -2.43
CA CYS A 147 -5.55 -8.23 -1.12
C CYS A 147 -6.25 -9.23 -0.20
N SER A 148 -7.59 -9.19 -0.15
CA SER A 148 -8.36 -10.17 0.62
C SER A 148 -8.18 -11.59 0.09
N ALA A 149 -8.18 -11.80 -1.22
CA ALA A 149 -8.00 -13.12 -1.82
C ALA A 149 -6.63 -13.73 -1.52
N LEU A 150 -5.58 -12.91 -1.43
CA LEU A 150 -4.23 -13.34 -1.06
C LEU A 150 -4.09 -13.70 0.41
N ALA A 151 -4.88 -13.06 1.29
CA ALA A 151 -4.87 -13.29 2.73
C ALA A 151 -5.48 -14.64 3.10
N LYS A 152 -4.90 -15.36 4.06
CA LYS A 152 -5.49 -16.57 4.69
C LYS A 152 -6.77 -16.21 5.45
N PRO A 153 -7.68 -17.16 5.72
CA PRO A 153 -8.73 -16.96 6.72
C PRO A 153 -8.12 -16.51 8.06
N GLY A 154 -8.68 -15.49 8.69
CA GLY A 154 -8.17 -14.91 9.93
C GLY A 154 -6.96 -13.99 9.81
N ALA A 155 -6.34 -13.88 8.63
CA ALA A 155 -5.17 -13.04 8.37
C ALA A 155 -5.45 -11.55 8.52
N TRP A 156 -4.39 -10.79 8.78
CA TRP A 156 -4.45 -9.33 8.84
C TRP A 156 -4.16 -8.70 7.47
N VAL A 157 -4.95 -7.68 7.15
CA VAL A 157 -4.78 -6.87 5.94
C VAL A 157 -4.68 -5.41 6.35
N PHE A 158 -3.63 -4.74 5.90
CA PHE A 158 -3.35 -3.35 6.23
C PHE A 158 -3.43 -2.48 5.00
N PHE A 159 -4.15 -1.37 5.11
CA PHE A 159 -4.21 -0.32 4.11
C PHE A 159 -3.80 1.01 4.70
N SER A 160 -3.32 1.92 3.86
CA SER A 160 -3.26 3.35 4.17
C SER A 160 -3.72 4.16 2.97
N SER A 161 -4.26 5.34 3.23
CA SER A 161 -4.65 6.29 2.20
C SER A 161 -4.91 7.68 2.79
N ILE A 162 -5.09 8.67 1.90
CA ILE A 162 -5.46 10.03 2.26
C ILE A 162 -7.00 10.13 2.29
N ASN A 163 -7.52 10.76 3.34
CA ASN A 163 -8.96 10.92 3.52
C ASN A 163 -9.53 11.98 2.57
N ARG A 164 -10.68 11.72 1.94
CA ARG A 164 -11.33 12.66 1.04
C ARG A 164 -12.24 13.63 1.78
N ASN A 165 -11.68 14.75 2.22
CA ASN A 165 -12.43 15.87 2.82
C ASN A 165 -11.66 17.20 2.61
N PRO A 166 -12.30 18.38 2.86
CA PRO A 166 -11.66 19.68 2.65
C PRO A 166 -10.38 19.91 3.48
N ARG A 167 -10.29 19.34 4.68
CA ARG A 167 -9.10 19.46 5.54
C ARG A 167 -7.92 18.71 4.95
N ALA A 168 -8.15 17.48 4.45
CA ALA A 168 -7.13 16.70 3.77
C ALA A 168 -6.65 17.39 2.49
N TYR A 169 -7.57 17.97 1.71
CA TYR A 169 -7.20 18.78 0.55
C TYR A 169 -6.26 19.93 0.92
N LEU A 170 -6.61 20.69 1.95
CA LEU A 170 -5.81 21.83 2.39
C LEU A 170 -4.42 21.40 2.90
N LEU A 171 -4.34 20.34 3.69
CA LEU A 171 -3.10 19.93 4.34
C LEU A 171 -2.22 19.02 3.46
N ALA A 172 -2.80 18.03 2.77
CA ALA A 172 -2.05 17.10 1.96
C ALA A 172 -1.64 17.68 0.60
N ILE A 173 -2.48 18.50 -0.02
CA ILE A 173 -2.16 19.10 -1.32
C ILE A 173 -1.56 20.49 -1.11
N ILE A 174 -2.31 21.46 -0.57
CA ILE A 174 -1.81 22.84 -0.45
C ILE A 174 -0.65 22.91 0.55
N GLY A 175 -0.78 22.27 1.70
CA GLY A 175 0.25 22.26 2.74
C GLY A 175 1.51 21.53 2.31
N ALA A 176 1.40 20.26 1.98
CA ALA A 176 2.56 19.40 1.71
C ALA A 176 3.22 19.68 0.36
N GLU A 177 2.44 19.91 -0.72
CA GLU A 177 2.99 20.07 -2.07
C GLU A 177 3.39 21.52 -2.39
N TYR A 178 2.63 22.52 -1.94
CA TYR A 178 2.85 23.92 -2.31
C TYR A 178 3.55 24.76 -1.26
N LEU A 179 3.18 24.62 0.02
CA LEU A 179 3.76 25.45 1.11
C LEU A 179 5.03 24.84 1.67
N LEU A 180 4.98 23.59 2.11
CA LEU A 180 6.10 22.92 2.78
C LEU A 180 7.05 22.22 1.80
N LYS A 181 6.60 22.01 0.54
CA LYS A 181 7.37 21.33 -0.50
C LYS A 181 7.91 19.96 -0.05
N LEU A 182 7.15 19.27 0.80
CA LEU A 182 7.48 17.92 1.27
C LEU A 182 7.34 16.88 0.18
N LEU A 183 6.48 17.15 -0.81
CA LEU A 183 6.20 16.28 -1.96
C LEU A 183 6.22 17.09 -3.26
N PRO A 184 6.55 16.50 -4.39
CA PRO A 184 6.42 17.13 -5.71
C PRO A 184 4.98 17.58 -5.98
N ARG A 185 4.82 18.69 -6.70
CA ARG A 185 3.49 19.18 -7.11
C ARG A 185 2.79 18.15 -8.00
N GLY A 186 1.49 17.96 -7.78
CA GLY A 186 0.69 16.99 -8.53
C GLY A 186 0.94 15.54 -8.10
N THR A 187 1.52 15.32 -6.91
CA THR A 187 1.63 13.98 -6.32
C THR A 187 0.26 13.39 -6.07
N HIS A 188 -0.71 14.21 -5.64
CA HIS A 188 -2.03 13.74 -5.27
C HIS A 188 -3.14 14.37 -6.12
N ASP A 189 -4.14 13.57 -6.49
CA ASP A 189 -5.43 14.01 -7.02
C ASP A 189 -6.51 13.81 -5.97
N TYR A 190 -7.11 14.91 -5.51
CA TYR A 190 -8.19 14.90 -4.51
C TYR A 190 -9.35 13.94 -4.85
N LYS A 191 -9.65 13.78 -6.15
CA LYS A 191 -10.74 12.91 -6.60
C LYS A 191 -10.44 11.43 -6.33
N LYS A 192 -9.16 11.08 -6.26
CA LYS A 192 -8.68 9.71 -5.99
C LYS A 192 -8.55 9.40 -4.49
N PHE A 193 -8.68 10.39 -3.59
CA PHE A 193 -8.67 10.16 -2.14
C PHE A 193 -9.83 9.28 -1.71
N ILE A 194 -9.64 8.48 -0.68
CA ILE A 194 -10.60 7.47 -0.25
C ILE A 194 -11.06 7.75 1.19
N ARG A 195 -12.37 7.85 1.39
CA ARG A 195 -12.90 8.00 2.74
C ARG A 195 -12.78 6.70 3.52
N PRO A 196 -12.51 6.73 4.85
CA PRO A 196 -12.52 5.52 5.66
C PRO A 196 -13.81 4.69 5.55
N SER A 197 -14.96 5.34 5.35
CA SER A 197 -16.26 4.67 5.14
C SER A 197 -16.33 3.93 3.81
N GLU A 198 -15.73 4.46 2.76
CA GLU A 198 -15.67 3.83 1.43
C GLU A 198 -14.74 2.60 1.48
N LEU A 199 -13.55 2.74 2.09
CA LEU A 199 -12.67 1.62 2.35
C LEU A 199 -13.40 0.52 3.14
N ALA A 200 -14.05 0.88 4.25
CA ALA A 200 -14.77 -0.09 5.10
C ALA A 200 -15.90 -0.80 4.35
N SER A 201 -16.59 -0.11 3.44
CA SER A 201 -17.65 -0.70 2.62
C SER A 201 -17.10 -1.70 1.61
N SER A 202 -16.07 -1.33 0.84
CA SER A 202 -15.40 -2.22 -0.12
C SER A 202 -14.75 -3.42 0.58
N ALA A 203 -14.10 -3.18 1.71
CA ALA A 203 -13.49 -4.23 2.52
C ALA A 203 -14.51 -5.25 3.05
N ARG A 204 -15.70 -4.80 3.48
CA ARG A 204 -16.79 -5.67 3.94
C ARG A 204 -17.28 -6.58 2.82
N LEU A 205 -17.42 -6.05 1.61
CA LEU A 205 -17.78 -6.84 0.42
C LEU A 205 -16.70 -7.85 0.07
N ALA A 206 -15.43 -7.52 0.31
CA ALA A 206 -14.30 -8.44 0.14
C ALA A 206 -14.12 -9.44 1.31
N GLY A 207 -15.04 -9.49 2.28
CA GLY A 207 -14.94 -10.42 3.42
C GLY A 207 -13.96 -9.99 4.52
N LEU A 208 -13.54 -8.71 4.53
CA LEU A 208 -12.69 -8.12 5.56
C LEU A 208 -13.53 -7.40 6.62
N THR A 209 -13.07 -7.44 7.86
CA THR A 209 -13.68 -6.71 8.99
C THR A 209 -12.70 -5.66 9.48
N LEU A 210 -13.08 -4.39 9.45
CA LEU A 210 -12.29 -3.29 9.99
C LEU A 210 -12.17 -3.42 11.52
N LYS A 211 -10.94 -3.42 12.03
CA LYS A 211 -10.61 -3.55 13.45
C LYS A 211 -10.10 -2.26 14.06
N GLN A 212 -9.25 -1.53 13.33
CA GLN A 212 -8.66 -0.29 13.83
C GLN A 212 -8.42 0.70 12.69
N LEU A 213 -8.60 1.99 13.01
CA LEU A 213 -8.14 3.14 12.23
C LEU A 213 -7.19 3.96 13.08
N GLN A 214 -6.16 4.53 12.48
CA GLN A 214 -5.23 5.44 13.14
C GLN A 214 -4.67 6.43 12.11
N GLY A 215 -4.56 7.70 12.47
CA GLY A 215 -3.98 8.73 11.62
C GLY A 215 -2.47 8.87 11.82
N ILE A 216 -1.83 9.58 10.90
CA ILE A 216 -0.46 10.07 11.04
C ILE A 216 -0.51 11.60 11.03
N HIS A 217 -0.04 12.21 12.11
CA HIS A 217 0.05 13.65 12.27
C HIS A 217 1.49 14.12 11.98
N TYR A 218 1.62 15.20 11.22
CA TYR A 218 2.88 15.90 11.00
C TYR A 218 2.90 17.21 11.79
N ASN A 219 3.94 17.42 12.59
CA ASN A 219 4.18 18.66 13.30
C ASN A 219 5.22 19.51 12.52
N PRO A 220 4.82 20.63 11.89
CA PRO A 220 5.73 21.42 11.07
C PRO A 220 6.82 22.15 11.87
N LEU A 221 6.62 22.38 13.17
CA LEU A 221 7.62 23.04 14.02
C LEU A 221 8.78 22.09 14.37
N THR A 222 8.47 20.85 14.69
CA THR A 222 9.47 19.82 15.03
C THR A 222 9.87 18.96 13.86
N GLN A 223 9.16 19.05 12.73
CA GLN A 223 9.29 18.20 11.53
C GLN A 223 9.12 16.71 11.83
N ASN A 224 8.42 16.36 12.89
CA ASN A 224 8.20 14.97 13.30
C ASN A 224 6.81 14.48 12.92
N TYR A 225 6.73 13.17 12.66
CA TYR A 225 5.48 12.45 12.47
C TYR A 225 5.16 11.62 13.71
N ALA A 226 3.87 11.47 14.02
CA ALA A 226 3.38 10.65 15.12
C ALA A 226 2.03 10.02 14.79
N LEU A 227 1.77 8.82 15.36
CA LEU A 227 0.45 8.21 15.29
C LEU A 227 -0.55 9.02 16.14
N THR A 228 -1.79 9.15 15.64
CA THR A 228 -2.87 9.92 16.26
C THR A 228 -4.21 9.22 16.09
N GLU A 229 -5.20 9.59 16.90
CA GLU A 229 -6.59 9.16 16.70
C GLU A 229 -7.30 9.99 15.61
N ASP A 230 -6.76 11.17 15.27
CA ASP A 230 -7.31 12.04 14.22
C ASP A 230 -7.00 11.47 12.82
N ILE A 231 -8.02 10.91 12.18
CA ILE A 231 -7.97 10.33 10.82
C ILE A 231 -8.45 11.33 9.75
N SER A 232 -8.54 12.61 10.06
CA SER A 232 -9.12 13.59 9.15
C SER A 232 -8.26 13.89 7.92
N VAL A 233 -6.95 13.67 7.96
CA VAL A 233 -6.04 13.94 6.83
C VAL A 233 -5.68 12.67 6.09
N ASN A 234 -5.15 11.70 6.81
CA ASN A 234 -4.75 10.37 6.33
C ASN A 234 -5.11 9.32 7.36
N TYR A 235 -5.02 8.06 6.98
CA TYR A 235 -5.28 6.97 7.92
C TYR A 235 -4.54 5.69 7.55
N LEU A 236 -4.21 4.93 8.59
CA LEU A 236 -3.84 3.53 8.55
C LEU A 236 -5.06 2.72 8.97
N ALA A 237 -5.36 1.66 8.27
CA ALA A 237 -6.46 0.76 8.56
C ALA A 237 -5.95 -0.66 8.76
N ALA A 238 -6.31 -1.28 9.88
CA ALA A 238 -6.09 -2.69 10.15
C ALA A 238 -7.41 -3.45 10.02
N LEU A 239 -7.42 -4.44 9.14
CA LEU A 239 -8.57 -5.28 8.87
C LEU A 239 -8.21 -6.75 9.07
N GLN A 240 -9.22 -7.57 9.37
CA GLN A 240 -9.04 -8.99 9.53
C GLN A 240 -9.95 -9.74 8.56
N LYS A 241 -9.40 -10.70 7.83
CA LYS A 241 -10.18 -11.58 6.97
C LYS A 241 -11.06 -12.49 7.83
N ARG A 242 -12.33 -12.63 7.45
CA ARG A 242 -13.24 -13.55 8.12
C ARG A 242 -12.75 -14.99 7.94
N SER A 243 -12.91 -15.78 8.99
CA SER A 243 -12.64 -17.22 9.00
C SER A 243 -13.58 -17.97 8.10
#